data_07dc9b782b851c7e0b2e2ed847e143bb
#
_entry.id   07dc9b782b851c7e0b2e2ed847e143bb
#
_cell.length_a   1.000
_cell.length_b   1.000
_cell.length_c   1.000
_cell.angle_alpha   90.00
_cell.angle_beta   90.00
_cell.angle_gamma   90.00
#
_symmetry.space_group_name_H-M   'P 1'
#
loop_
_entity.id
_entity.type
_entity.pdbx_description
1 polymer ?
#
loop_
_entity_poly.entity_id
_entity_poly.type
_entity_poly.pdbx_seq_one_letter_code
_entity_poly.pdbx_strand_id
1 'polypeptide(L)'
;HPFVHPFQPAVDPLWESRTDWDIYRTLAQAVSEVAKDAKLTPYTNIAATPLGHDSEAELAQPDGVVRDWSKGECEPIPGKTMPNIASNTIDYTKLYEKWIALGPNAGGKTASHGNTWDSAEDYEEIRQRNGIITNKDYVSYGCPSIYEARQACDAVLGMSPTTCGRTAVRAWEAVEKRTGLSDLVKLAKDREEDRFTFDQVAIQPRETITAPTFTGSNQNRRYTPFTNNVEELIPFRTLTGRQHFYMDHEVMREFGEAQAVYRPILDFRPMNKSLNGTQKEITLKYLTPHNKWSTHSMYFDAQQMLTMFRGGQSVWMSEKDAAEIGVVDNDWIELYNRNGVVASRVVVSPRIPQGSVFMHHAQDRHINVPGSKIS
;
A
#
# COMPACT_ATOMS: atom_id res chain seq x y z
N HIS A 1 -3.64 -12.34 4.62
CA HIS A 1 -4.51 -13.47 4.94
C HIS A 1 -5.66 -13.59 3.93
N PRO A 2 -6.29 -14.74 3.77
CA PRO A 2 -7.29 -14.99 2.73
C PRO A 2 -8.71 -14.54 3.12
N PHE A 3 -8.85 -13.52 3.93
CA PHE A 3 -10.13 -13.01 4.37
C PHE A 3 -10.26 -11.52 4.09
N VAL A 4 -11.46 -11.10 3.72
CA VAL A 4 -11.85 -9.71 3.58
C VAL A 4 -12.79 -9.31 4.70
N HIS A 5 -12.53 -8.16 5.29
CA HIS A 5 -13.37 -7.49 6.28
C HIS A 5 -13.10 -5.98 6.23
N PRO A 6 -14.05 -5.12 6.56
CA PRO A 6 -13.81 -3.70 6.62
C PRO A 6 -13.17 -3.31 7.97
N PHE A 7 -12.49 -2.18 7.97
CA PHE A 7 -12.26 -1.44 9.19
C PHE A 7 -13.49 -0.59 9.50
N GLN A 8 -14.17 -0.90 10.58
CA GLN A 8 -15.31 -0.13 11.04
C GLN A 8 -14.95 0.62 12.32
N PRO A 9 -15.44 1.85 12.49
CA PRO A 9 -15.31 2.55 13.76
C PRO A 9 -16.12 1.81 14.84
N ALA A 10 -15.53 1.66 16.01
CA ALA A 10 -16.23 1.12 17.19
C ALA A 10 -17.20 2.15 17.80
N VAL A 11 -16.97 3.42 17.56
CA VAL A 11 -17.77 4.58 17.99
C VAL A 11 -17.82 5.58 16.86
N ASP A 12 -18.83 6.43 16.85
CA ASP A 12 -18.92 7.53 15.91
C ASP A 12 -17.72 8.48 16.06
N PRO A 13 -17.27 9.12 14.96
CA PRO A 13 -16.21 10.11 15.02
C PRO A 13 -16.51 11.19 16.06
N LEU A 14 -15.53 11.47 16.92
CA LEU A 14 -15.66 12.53 17.94
C LEU A 14 -15.27 13.88 17.33
N TRP A 15 -15.91 14.94 17.83
CA TRP A 15 -15.69 16.33 17.43
C TRP A 15 -15.82 16.54 15.91
N GLU A 16 -14.82 17.13 15.31
CA GLU A 16 -14.75 17.38 13.86
C GLU A 16 -13.97 16.28 13.10
N SER A 17 -13.72 15.14 13.73
CA SER A 17 -13.06 14.01 13.09
C SER A 17 -13.87 13.51 11.90
N ARG A 18 -13.19 13.16 10.82
CA ARG A 18 -13.80 12.67 9.58
C ARG A 18 -13.05 11.44 9.10
N THR A 19 -13.74 10.62 8.34
CA THR A 19 -13.08 9.51 7.62
C THR A 19 -12.17 10.06 6.52
N ASP A 20 -11.15 9.30 6.14
CA ASP A 20 -10.28 9.67 5.02
C ASP A 20 -11.08 9.95 3.75
N TRP A 21 -12.13 9.16 3.51
CA TRP A 21 -13.02 9.36 2.37
C TRP A 21 -13.69 10.73 2.39
N ASP A 22 -14.22 11.14 3.53
CA ASP A 22 -14.87 12.44 3.70
C ASP A 22 -13.87 13.60 3.61
N ILE A 23 -12.66 13.42 4.13
CA ILE A 23 -11.59 14.40 4.03
C ILE A 23 -11.26 14.66 2.57
N TYR A 24 -10.99 13.61 1.79
CA TYR A 24 -10.65 13.75 0.37
C TYR A 24 -11.83 14.23 -0.47
N ARG A 25 -13.07 13.82 -0.15
CA ARG A 25 -14.27 14.35 -0.81
C ARG A 25 -14.40 15.87 -0.60
N THR A 26 -14.23 16.34 0.63
CA THR A 26 -14.27 17.77 0.96
C THR A 26 -13.13 18.52 0.28
N LEU A 27 -11.94 17.93 0.23
CA LEU A 27 -10.80 18.50 -0.49
C LEU A 27 -11.08 18.62 -1.98
N ALA A 28 -11.63 17.57 -2.61
CA ALA A 28 -12.00 17.59 -4.01
C ALA A 28 -13.04 18.69 -4.33
N GLN A 29 -13.99 18.91 -3.42
CA GLN A 29 -14.97 19.99 -3.53
C GLN A 29 -14.29 21.35 -3.46
N ALA A 30 -13.46 21.60 -2.44
CA ALA A 30 -12.77 22.88 -2.29
C ALA A 30 -11.85 23.19 -3.48
N VAL A 31 -11.12 22.19 -3.98
CA VAL A 31 -10.28 22.35 -5.18
C VAL A 31 -11.13 22.72 -6.39
N SER A 32 -12.29 22.08 -6.57
CA SER A 32 -13.19 22.40 -7.69
C SER A 32 -13.75 23.81 -7.62
N GLU A 33 -14.10 24.28 -6.42
CA GLU A 33 -14.59 25.63 -6.19
C GLU A 33 -13.51 26.68 -6.48
N VAL A 34 -12.32 26.51 -5.92
CA VAL A 34 -11.17 27.40 -6.18
C VAL A 34 -10.80 27.42 -7.65
N ALA A 35 -10.82 26.24 -8.32
CA ALA A 35 -10.54 26.16 -9.75
C ALA A 35 -11.57 26.95 -10.61
N LYS A 36 -12.85 26.89 -10.21
CA LYS A 36 -13.92 27.68 -10.86
C LYS A 36 -13.72 29.18 -10.64
N ASP A 37 -13.45 29.59 -9.41
CA ASP A 37 -13.23 31.01 -9.06
C ASP A 37 -12.00 31.58 -9.77
N ALA A 38 -10.94 30.79 -9.85
CA ALA A 38 -9.73 31.15 -10.58
C ALA A 38 -9.87 31.03 -12.11
N LYS A 39 -11.02 30.58 -12.61
CA LYS A 39 -11.30 30.36 -14.05
C LYS A 39 -10.24 29.49 -14.72
N LEU A 40 -9.80 28.43 -14.03
CA LEU A 40 -8.85 27.49 -14.60
C LEU A 40 -9.45 26.80 -15.82
N THR A 41 -8.66 26.70 -16.88
CA THR A 41 -9.05 25.98 -18.08
C THR A 41 -8.51 24.55 -18.05
N PRO A 42 -9.25 23.59 -18.62
CA PRO A 42 -8.73 22.23 -18.78
C PRO A 42 -7.42 22.23 -19.58
N TYR A 43 -6.52 21.34 -19.24
CA TYR A 43 -5.29 21.13 -19.98
C TYR A 43 -5.09 19.65 -20.33
N THR A 44 -4.36 19.41 -21.39
CA THR A 44 -4.03 18.05 -21.82
C THR A 44 -2.74 17.60 -21.15
N ASN A 45 -2.82 16.49 -20.44
CA ASN A 45 -1.67 15.79 -19.90
C ASN A 45 -1.36 14.56 -20.75
N ILE A 46 -0.09 14.28 -20.96
CA ILE A 46 0.37 13.10 -21.68
C ILE A 46 0.81 12.05 -20.66
N ALA A 47 0.18 10.89 -20.71
CA ALA A 47 0.55 9.73 -19.92
C ALA A 47 1.21 8.69 -20.83
N ALA A 48 2.44 8.34 -20.53
CA ALA A 48 3.09 7.20 -21.14
C ALA A 48 2.77 5.94 -20.34
N THR A 49 2.14 4.97 -20.98
CA THR A 49 1.93 3.65 -20.37
C THR A 49 3.24 2.85 -20.49
N PRO A 50 3.77 2.31 -19.38
CA PRO A 50 4.94 1.45 -19.44
C PRO A 50 4.72 0.27 -20.40
N LEU A 51 5.79 -0.23 -20.97
CA LEU A 51 5.73 -1.44 -21.78
C LEU A 51 5.14 -2.57 -20.96
N GLY A 52 4.08 -3.17 -21.49
CA GLY A 52 3.43 -4.36 -20.92
C GLY A 52 3.78 -5.55 -21.76
N HIS A 53 4.33 -6.56 -21.14
CA HIS A 53 4.58 -7.84 -21.81
C HIS A 53 3.41 -8.76 -21.52
N ASP A 54 2.81 -9.32 -22.55
CA ASP A 54 1.62 -10.15 -22.46
C ASP A 54 1.88 -11.63 -22.77
N SER A 55 3.10 -11.98 -23.20
CA SER A 55 3.44 -13.37 -23.50
C SER A 55 4.86 -13.73 -23.03
N GLU A 56 5.05 -15.01 -22.76
CA GLU A 56 6.37 -15.56 -22.41
C GLU A 56 7.40 -15.33 -23.53
N ALA A 57 6.98 -15.39 -24.78
CA ALA A 57 7.85 -15.18 -25.93
C ALA A 57 8.41 -13.76 -26.00
N GLU A 58 7.64 -12.77 -25.53
CA GLU A 58 8.09 -11.36 -25.48
C GLU A 58 8.99 -11.10 -24.28
N LEU A 59 8.81 -11.85 -23.21
CA LEU A 59 9.47 -11.62 -21.92
C LEU A 59 10.71 -12.45 -21.72
N ALA A 60 10.65 -13.69 -22.13
CA ALA A 60 11.74 -14.62 -22.09
C ALA A 60 12.41 -14.65 -23.45
N GLN A 61 13.03 -13.56 -23.83
CA GLN A 61 14.04 -13.68 -24.89
C GLN A 61 15.05 -14.71 -24.39
N PRO A 62 15.24 -15.86 -25.08
CA PRO A 62 16.05 -16.96 -24.54
C PRO A 62 17.49 -16.57 -24.23
N ASP A 63 17.95 -15.49 -24.84
CA ASP A 63 19.28 -14.89 -24.69
C ASP A 63 19.31 -13.69 -23.74
N GLY A 64 18.17 -13.33 -23.15
CA GLY A 64 18.04 -12.16 -22.29
C GLY A 64 18.11 -10.81 -23.02
N VAL A 65 18.04 -10.81 -24.35
CA VAL A 65 18.11 -9.59 -25.15
C VAL A 65 16.71 -9.00 -25.31
N VAL A 66 16.51 -7.78 -24.82
CA VAL A 66 15.32 -6.98 -25.13
C VAL A 66 15.51 -6.33 -26.49
N ARG A 67 14.67 -6.69 -27.44
CA ARG A 67 14.74 -6.13 -28.80
C ARG A 67 14.19 -4.72 -28.83
N ASP A 68 14.89 -3.82 -29.50
CA ASP A 68 14.57 -2.42 -29.59
C ASP A 68 13.74 -2.15 -30.85
N TRP A 69 12.47 -1.88 -30.67
CA TRP A 69 11.55 -1.51 -31.76
C TRP A 69 12.02 -0.27 -32.52
N SER A 70 12.68 0.69 -31.87
CA SER A 70 13.15 1.91 -32.51
C SER A 70 14.30 1.67 -33.48
N LYS A 71 14.99 0.55 -33.33
CA LYS A 71 16.04 0.09 -34.24
C LYS A 71 15.55 -0.93 -35.27
N GLY A 72 14.26 -1.23 -35.27
CA GLY A 72 13.69 -2.22 -36.16
C GLY A 72 13.98 -3.68 -35.80
N GLU A 73 14.39 -3.94 -34.56
CA GLU A 73 14.72 -5.28 -34.06
C GLU A 73 13.46 -6.12 -33.77
N CYS A 74 12.31 -5.48 -33.61
CA CYS A 74 11.00 -6.11 -33.46
C CYS A 74 9.89 -5.20 -33.96
N GLU A 75 8.69 -5.77 -34.13
CA GLU A 75 7.50 -5.01 -34.55
C GLU A 75 7.09 -3.99 -33.46
N PRO A 76 6.80 -2.73 -33.82
CA PRO A 76 6.34 -1.69 -32.89
C PRO A 76 4.87 -1.91 -32.53
N ILE A 77 4.59 -2.54 -31.40
CA ILE A 77 3.24 -2.78 -30.89
C ILE A 77 3.02 -1.87 -29.66
N PRO A 78 2.10 -0.87 -29.75
CA PRO A 78 1.82 0.04 -28.62
C PRO A 78 1.44 -0.69 -27.34
N GLY A 79 2.10 -0.35 -26.22
CA GLY A 79 1.90 -0.97 -24.92
C GLY A 79 2.54 -2.35 -24.77
N LYS A 80 3.17 -2.89 -25.82
CA LYS A 80 3.90 -4.16 -25.80
C LYS A 80 5.38 -3.96 -26.04
N THR A 81 5.77 -3.76 -27.30
CA THR A 81 7.18 -3.56 -27.69
C THR A 81 7.57 -2.09 -27.76
N MET A 82 6.60 -1.19 -27.82
CA MET A 82 6.81 0.26 -27.76
C MET A 82 5.89 0.91 -26.73
N PRO A 83 6.29 2.08 -26.16
CA PRO A 83 5.41 2.82 -25.25
C PRO A 83 4.08 3.19 -25.92
N ASN A 84 2.98 3.06 -25.16
CA ASN A 84 1.69 3.60 -25.54
C ASN A 84 1.52 4.98 -24.91
N ILE A 85 1.32 5.99 -25.71
CA ILE A 85 1.10 7.37 -25.26
C ILE A 85 -0.39 7.67 -25.32
N ALA A 86 -0.97 7.94 -24.16
CA ALA A 86 -2.34 8.40 -24.05
C ALA A 86 -2.37 9.87 -23.61
N SER A 87 -3.26 10.65 -24.18
CA SER A 87 -3.54 12.00 -23.73
C SER A 87 -4.80 12.02 -22.88
N ASN A 88 -4.71 12.67 -21.71
CA ASN A 88 -5.85 12.86 -20.81
C ASN A 88 -6.11 14.35 -20.61
N THR A 89 -7.37 14.74 -20.68
CA THR A 89 -7.78 16.08 -20.32
C THR A 89 -8.05 16.16 -18.83
N ILE A 90 -7.31 17.01 -18.15
CA ILE A 90 -7.46 17.29 -16.73
C ILE A 90 -8.24 18.58 -16.56
N ASP A 91 -9.35 18.49 -15.84
CA ASP A 91 -10.23 19.62 -15.53
C ASP A 91 -10.50 19.62 -14.01
N TYR A 92 -9.80 20.46 -13.29
CA TYR A 92 -9.97 20.59 -11.85
C TYR A 92 -11.32 21.18 -11.45
N THR A 93 -11.99 21.91 -12.32
CA THR A 93 -13.34 22.43 -12.04
C THR A 93 -14.37 21.31 -11.90
N LYS A 94 -14.05 20.10 -12.39
CA LYS A 94 -14.87 18.90 -12.38
C LYS A 94 -14.38 17.81 -11.42
N LEU A 95 -13.37 18.09 -10.61
CA LEU A 95 -12.76 17.09 -9.71
C LEU A 95 -13.78 16.51 -8.75
N TYR A 96 -14.57 17.34 -8.07
CA TYR A 96 -15.60 16.88 -7.13
C TYR A 96 -16.63 15.97 -7.78
N GLU A 97 -17.15 16.38 -8.94
CA GLU A 97 -18.16 15.62 -9.67
C GLU A 97 -17.68 14.22 -10.03
N LYS A 98 -16.39 14.10 -10.37
CA LYS A 98 -15.74 12.81 -10.68
C LYS A 98 -15.41 12.01 -9.43
N TRP A 99 -15.07 12.68 -8.32
CA TRP A 99 -14.74 12.02 -7.07
C TRP A 99 -15.89 11.23 -6.47
N ILE A 100 -17.10 11.77 -6.53
CA ILE A 100 -18.30 11.18 -5.90
C ILE A 100 -18.97 10.08 -6.73
N ALA A 101 -18.40 9.76 -7.89
CA ALA A 101 -19.00 8.83 -8.84
C ALA A 101 -18.01 7.76 -9.31
N LEU A 102 -18.47 6.54 -9.44
CA LEU A 102 -17.77 5.52 -10.18
C LEU A 102 -17.87 5.85 -11.67
N GLY A 103 -16.76 6.27 -12.28
CA GLY A 103 -16.75 6.76 -13.65
C GLY A 103 -17.15 5.70 -14.69
N PRO A 104 -17.59 6.12 -15.88
CA PRO A 104 -18.13 5.23 -16.91
C PRO A 104 -17.10 4.22 -17.46
N ASN A 105 -15.80 4.51 -17.34
CA ASN A 105 -14.76 3.58 -17.77
C ASN A 105 -14.78 2.28 -16.97
N ALA A 106 -15.24 2.30 -15.71
CA ALA A 106 -15.42 1.12 -14.91
C ALA A 106 -16.51 0.17 -15.42
N GLY A 107 -17.49 0.71 -16.20
CA GLY A 107 -18.56 -0.07 -16.82
C GLY A 107 -18.20 -0.72 -18.16
N GLY A 108 -16.95 -0.61 -18.60
CA GLY A 108 -16.49 -1.22 -19.84
C GLY A 108 -15.64 -2.45 -19.57
N LYS A 109 -14.34 -2.23 -19.41
CA LYS A 109 -13.38 -3.30 -19.14
C LYS A 109 -12.53 -2.98 -17.93
N THR A 110 -12.41 -3.94 -17.05
CA THR A 110 -11.49 -3.90 -15.91
C THR A 110 -10.25 -4.72 -16.24
N ALA A 111 -9.09 -4.26 -15.80
CA ALA A 111 -7.83 -4.95 -16.02
C ALA A 111 -7.05 -5.10 -14.72
N SER A 112 -6.44 -6.26 -14.54
CA SER A 112 -5.53 -6.52 -13.43
C SER A 112 -4.46 -7.51 -13.87
N HIS A 113 -3.21 -7.21 -13.56
CA HIS A 113 -2.04 -8.07 -13.86
C HIS A 113 -1.98 -8.55 -15.32
N GLY A 114 -2.30 -7.67 -16.28
CA GLY A 114 -2.28 -7.99 -17.71
C GLY A 114 -3.52 -8.73 -18.23
N ASN A 115 -4.44 -9.11 -17.38
CA ASN A 115 -5.71 -9.71 -17.77
C ASN A 115 -6.80 -8.67 -17.82
N THR A 116 -7.68 -8.76 -18.81
CA THR A 116 -8.77 -7.80 -19.03
C THR A 116 -10.07 -8.57 -19.22
N TRP A 117 -11.12 -8.14 -18.55
CA TRP A 117 -12.46 -8.73 -18.63
C TRP A 117 -13.54 -7.65 -18.70
N ASP A 118 -14.71 -8.03 -19.15
CA ASP A 118 -15.89 -7.16 -19.19
C ASP A 118 -16.43 -6.95 -17.79
N SER A 119 -16.80 -5.72 -17.45
CA SER A 119 -17.31 -5.30 -16.14
C SER A 119 -18.66 -4.57 -16.21
N ALA A 120 -19.32 -4.58 -17.36
CA ALA A 120 -20.56 -3.82 -17.56
C ALA A 120 -21.68 -4.27 -16.62
N GLU A 121 -21.83 -5.57 -16.43
CA GLU A 121 -22.85 -6.14 -15.54
C GLU A 121 -22.57 -5.81 -14.07
N ASP A 122 -21.30 -5.88 -13.64
CA ASP A 122 -20.90 -5.54 -12.28
C ASP A 122 -21.11 -4.04 -11.99
N TYR A 123 -20.82 -3.20 -12.97
CA TYR A 123 -21.07 -1.75 -12.90
C TYR A 123 -22.57 -1.44 -12.75
N GLU A 124 -23.43 -2.11 -13.52
CA GLU A 124 -24.88 -1.93 -13.42
C GLU A 124 -25.43 -2.42 -12.08
N GLU A 125 -24.90 -3.50 -11.55
CA GLU A 125 -25.27 -3.99 -10.21
C GLU A 125 -24.91 -2.95 -9.13
N ILE A 126 -23.73 -2.34 -9.20
CA ILE A 126 -23.32 -1.26 -8.30
C ILE A 126 -24.23 -0.05 -8.48
N ARG A 127 -24.58 0.29 -9.71
CA ARG A 127 -25.50 1.39 -10.01
C ARG A 127 -26.87 1.21 -9.36
N GLN A 128 -27.39 -0.01 -9.38
CA GLN A 128 -28.67 -0.34 -8.72
C GLN A 128 -28.54 -0.30 -7.19
N ARG A 129 -27.44 -0.78 -6.64
CA ARG A 129 -27.18 -0.86 -5.20
C ARG A 129 -26.92 0.51 -4.58
N ASN A 130 -26.05 1.27 -5.16
CA ASN A 130 -25.59 2.56 -4.62
C ASN A 130 -26.47 3.74 -5.03
N GLY A 131 -27.33 3.57 -6.02
CA GLY A 131 -27.99 4.67 -6.71
C GLY A 131 -27.04 5.42 -7.64
N ILE A 132 -27.55 6.50 -8.24
CA ILE A 132 -26.84 7.28 -9.26
C ILE A 132 -26.66 8.73 -8.84
N ILE A 133 -25.70 9.40 -9.46
CA ILE A 133 -25.57 10.85 -9.39
C ILE A 133 -26.74 11.48 -10.17
N THR A 134 -27.56 12.26 -9.47
CA THR A 134 -28.82 12.81 -9.99
C THR A 134 -28.69 14.24 -10.50
N ASN A 135 -27.59 14.94 -10.18
CA ASN A 135 -27.36 16.29 -10.67
C ASN A 135 -27.03 16.26 -12.18
N LYS A 136 -27.94 16.81 -12.99
CA LYS A 136 -27.83 16.81 -14.47
C LYS A 136 -26.69 17.70 -14.99
N ASP A 137 -26.23 18.64 -14.19
CA ASP A 137 -25.14 19.56 -14.57
C ASP A 137 -23.75 18.91 -14.35
N TYR A 138 -23.70 17.78 -13.66
CA TYR A 138 -22.45 17.08 -13.42
C TYR A 138 -22.05 16.17 -14.56
N VAL A 139 -20.76 16.15 -14.88
CA VAL A 139 -20.20 15.25 -15.90
C VAL A 139 -20.40 13.78 -15.53
N SER A 140 -20.62 13.49 -14.27
CA SER A 140 -20.89 12.15 -13.72
C SER A 140 -22.39 11.82 -13.61
N TYR A 141 -23.27 12.63 -14.18
CA TYR A 141 -24.70 12.34 -14.19
C TYR A 141 -25.00 10.92 -14.65
N GLY A 142 -25.81 10.18 -13.88
CA GLY A 142 -26.20 8.80 -14.20
C GLY A 142 -25.15 7.74 -13.82
N CYS A 143 -23.94 8.11 -13.43
CA CYS A 143 -22.95 7.17 -12.92
C CYS A 143 -23.32 6.67 -11.51
N PRO A 144 -22.91 5.44 -11.12
CA PRO A 144 -23.09 4.96 -9.77
C PRO A 144 -22.48 5.90 -8.73
N SER A 145 -23.19 6.14 -7.64
CA SER A 145 -22.71 6.96 -6.54
C SER A 145 -21.67 6.20 -5.72
N ILE A 146 -20.56 6.87 -5.42
CA ILE A 146 -19.59 6.50 -4.39
C ILE A 146 -19.38 7.68 -3.42
N TYR A 147 -20.44 8.44 -3.19
CA TYR A 147 -20.40 9.61 -2.32
C TYR A 147 -20.00 9.26 -0.88
N GLU A 148 -20.51 8.17 -0.36
CA GLU A 148 -20.18 7.67 0.97
C GLU A 148 -19.10 6.60 0.91
N ALA A 149 -18.26 6.52 1.97
CA ALA A 149 -17.22 5.49 2.11
C ALA A 149 -17.78 4.07 1.94
N ARG A 150 -18.97 3.80 2.48
CA ARG A 150 -19.68 2.52 2.32
C ARG A 150 -19.96 2.20 0.87
N GLN A 151 -20.46 3.17 0.10
CA GLN A 151 -20.74 2.99 -1.33
C GLN A 151 -19.45 2.72 -2.13
N ALA A 152 -18.35 3.40 -1.76
CA ALA A 152 -17.04 3.13 -2.35
C ALA A 152 -16.56 1.70 -2.03
N CYS A 153 -16.74 1.24 -0.80
CA CYS A 153 -16.44 -0.15 -0.42
C CYS A 153 -17.29 -1.16 -1.23
N ASP A 154 -18.59 -0.91 -1.39
CA ASP A 154 -19.46 -1.79 -2.18
C ASP A 154 -19.03 -1.83 -3.66
N ALA A 155 -18.58 -0.70 -4.21
CA ALA A 155 -18.02 -0.66 -5.57
C ALA A 155 -16.74 -1.53 -5.67
N VAL A 156 -15.83 -1.42 -4.72
CA VAL A 156 -14.60 -2.24 -4.69
C VAL A 156 -14.95 -3.73 -4.56
N LEU A 157 -15.85 -4.09 -3.65
CA LEU A 157 -16.26 -5.48 -3.44
C LEU A 157 -16.96 -6.07 -4.67
N GLY A 158 -17.82 -5.29 -5.32
CA GLY A 158 -18.56 -5.74 -6.51
C GLY A 158 -17.70 -5.89 -7.77
N MET A 159 -16.59 -5.15 -7.87
CA MET A 159 -15.72 -5.16 -9.05
C MET A 159 -14.43 -5.96 -8.87
N SER A 160 -14.15 -6.45 -7.69
CA SER A 160 -12.93 -7.23 -7.43
C SER A 160 -13.16 -8.72 -7.68
N PRO A 161 -12.25 -9.40 -8.40
CA PRO A 161 -12.35 -10.85 -8.59
C PRO A 161 -12.13 -11.66 -7.31
N THR A 162 -11.69 -11.02 -6.21
CA THR A 162 -11.54 -11.71 -4.92
C THR A 162 -12.81 -11.69 -4.06
N THR A 163 -13.81 -10.93 -4.46
CA THR A 163 -15.05 -10.71 -3.68
C THR A 163 -16.31 -10.79 -4.52
N CYS A 164 -16.18 -10.91 -5.83
CA CYS A 164 -17.27 -11.14 -6.77
C CYS A 164 -16.95 -12.37 -7.62
N GLY A 165 -17.73 -13.45 -7.45
CA GLY A 165 -17.48 -14.74 -8.10
C GLY A 165 -17.57 -14.66 -9.61
N ARG A 166 -18.56 -13.96 -10.15
CA ARG A 166 -18.69 -13.71 -11.59
C ARG A 166 -17.45 -13.02 -12.17
N THR A 167 -16.92 -12.02 -11.46
CA THR A 167 -15.69 -11.32 -11.84
C THR A 167 -14.47 -12.24 -11.72
N ALA A 168 -14.44 -13.14 -10.72
CA ALA A 168 -13.38 -14.14 -10.58
C ALA A 168 -13.34 -15.11 -11.77
N VAL A 169 -14.51 -15.61 -12.17
CA VAL A 169 -14.66 -16.52 -13.33
C VAL A 169 -14.16 -15.80 -14.60
N ARG A 170 -14.63 -14.59 -14.89
CA ARG A 170 -14.18 -13.81 -16.06
C ARG A 170 -12.69 -13.50 -16.05
N ALA A 171 -12.13 -13.27 -14.86
CA ALA A 171 -10.69 -13.04 -14.74
C ALA A 171 -9.88 -14.30 -15.09
N TRP A 172 -10.32 -15.48 -14.66
CA TRP A 172 -9.71 -16.75 -15.03
C TRP A 172 -9.90 -17.09 -16.52
N GLU A 173 -11.05 -16.83 -17.10
CA GLU A 173 -11.30 -16.94 -18.54
C GLU A 173 -10.33 -16.08 -19.35
N ALA A 174 -10.06 -14.84 -18.88
CA ALA A 174 -9.09 -13.97 -19.52
C ALA A 174 -7.66 -14.54 -19.46
N VAL A 175 -7.29 -15.20 -18.36
CA VAL A 175 -6.00 -15.89 -18.25
C VAL A 175 -5.94 -17.08 -19.20
N GLU A 176 -6.95 -17.95 -19.23
CA GLU A 176 -7.00 -19.09 -20.16
C GLU A 176 -6.86 -18.63 -21.62
N LYS A 177 -7.64 -17.60 -21.99
CA LYS A 177 -7.57 -17.04 -23.35
C LYS A 177 -6.20 -16.49 -23.70
N ARG A 178 -5.52 -15.85 -22.76
CA ARG A 178 -4.22 -15.23 -22.99
C ARG A 178 -3.09 -16.23 -23.04
N THR A 179 -3.14 -17.26 -22.21
CA THR A 179 -2.03 -18.21 -22.01
C THR A 179 -2.19 -19.52 -22.79
N GLY A 180 -3.42 -19.83 -23.23
CA GLY A 180 -3.75 -21.15 -23.79
C GLY A 180 -3.82 -22.28 -22.76
N LEU A 181 -3.68 -21.97 -21.48
CA LEU A 181 -3.92 -22.92 -20.39
C LEU A 181 -5.41 -23.26 -20.31
N SER A 182 -5.76 -24.38 -19.72
CA SER A 182 -7.14 -24.82 -19.52
C SER A 182 -7.41 -25.14 -18.05
N ASP A 183 -8.69 -25.29 -17.72
CA ASP A 183 -9.13 -25.69 -16.38
C ASP A 183 -8.91 -24.69 -15.25
N LEU A 184 -8.52 -23.44 -15.54
CA LEU A 184 -8.32 -22.41 -14.53
C LEU A 184 -9.64 -21.84 -14.03
N VAL A 185 -10.64 -21.72 -14.88
CA VAL A 185 -11.98 -21.25 -14.53
C VAL A 185 -12.61 -22.05 -13.39
N LYS A 186 -12.35 -23.35 -13.34
CA LYS A 186 -12.86 -24.23 -12.26
C LYS A 186 -12.39 -23.81 -10.86
N LEU A 187 -11.29 -23.02 -10.75
CA LEU A 187 -10.80 -22.52 -9.47
C LEU A 187 -11.74 -21.54 -8.78
N ALA A 188 -12.65 -20.94 -9.53
CA ALA A 188 -13.63 -19.99 -9.00
C ALA A 188 -15.09 -20.35 -9.33
N LYS A 189 -15.33 -21.38 -10.16
CA LYS A 189 -16.64 -21.70 -10.71
C LYS A 189 -17.67 -22.07 -9.65
N ASP A 190 -17.28 -22.76 -8.61
CA ASP A 190 -18.13 -23.13 -7.47
C ASP A 190 -18.60 -21.93 -6.65
N ARG A 191 -17.97 -20.79 -6.83
CA ARG A 191 -18.27 -19.54 -6.14
C ARG A 191 -18.74 -18.43 -7.09
N GLU A 192 -19.15 -18.76 -8.29
CA GLU A 192 -19.57 -17.79 -9.32
C GLU A 192 -20.72 -16.89 -8.86
N GLU A 193 -21.62 -17.42 -8.03
CA GLU A 193 -22.77 -16.68 -7.50
C GLU A 193 -22.45 -15.83 -6.26
N ASP A 194 -21.26 -15.94 -5.72
CA ASP A 194 -20.86 -15.16 -4.55
C ASP A 194 -20.75 -13.66 -4.89
N ARG A 195 -21.41 -12.85 -4.09
CA ARG A 195 -21.41 -11.38 -4.17
C ARG A 195 -21.25 -10.83 -2.78
N PHE A 196 -20.08 -10.28 -2.48
CA PHE A 196 -19.84 -9.69 -1.18
C PHE A 196 -20.30 -8.23 -1.18
N THR A 197 -21.02 -7.86 -0.14
CA THR A 197 -21.41 -6.48 0.12
C THR A 197 -20.74 -5.99 1.39
N PHE A 198 -20.66 -4.68 1.55
CA PHE A 198 -20.13 -4.07 2.77
C PHE A 198 -20.83 -4.63 4.02
N ASP A 199 -22.15 -4.70 4.04
CA ASP A 199 -22.91 -5.20 5.19
C ASP A 199 -22.56 -6.64 5.56
N GLN A 200 -22.36 -7.50 4.57
CA GLN A 200 -21.99 -8.89 4.84
C GLN A 200 -20.59 -9.02 5.44
N VAL A 201 -19.61 -8.32 4.88
CA VAL A 201 -18.23 -8.37 5.39
C VAL A 201 -18.06 -7.59 6.69
N ALA A 202 -18.94 -6.64 6.97
CA ALA A 202 -19.01 -5.89 8.20
C ALA A 202 -19.45 -6.75 9.40
N ILE A 203 -20.35 -7.68 9.18
CA ILE A 203 -20.85 -8.58 10.22
C ILE A 203 -19.85 -9.70 10.50
N GLN A 204 -19.25 -10.25 9.43
CA GLN A 204 -18.34 -11.38 9.53
C GLN A 204 -17.31 -11.35 8.41
N PRO A 205 -16.01 -11.55 8.70
CA PRO A 205 -15.00 -11.75 7.67
C PRO A 205 -15.41 -12.85 6.69
N ARG A 206 -15.20 -12.60 5.41
CA ARG A 206 -15.48 -13.57 4.33
C ARG A 206 -14.19 -14.04 3.71
N GLU A 207 -14.13 -15.32 3.42
CA GLU A 207 -13.01 -15.90 2.70
C GLU A 207 -12.98 -15.40 1.26
N THR A 208 -11.82 -14.98 0.79
CA THR A 208 -11.65 -14.46 -0.58
C THR A 208 -11.86 -15.56 -1.61
N ILE A 209 -12.35 -15.17 -2.78
CA ILE A 209 -12.48 -16.05 -3.93
C ILE A 209 -11.13 -16.18 -4.61
N THR A 210 -10.79 -17.36 -5.09
CA THR A 210 -9.57 -17.57 -5.87
C THR A 210 -9.62 -16.76 -7.17
N ALA A 211 -8.60 -15.98 -7.40
CA ALA A 211 -8.49 -15.09 -8.54
C ALA A 211 -7.05 -15.08 -9.08
N PRO A 212 -6.82 -14.65 -10.33
CA PRO A 212 -5.48 -14.60 -10.91
C PRO A 212 -4.46 -13.78 -10.09
N THR A 213 -4.93 -12.83 -9.31
CA THR A 213 -4.09 -11.98 -8.46
C THR A 213 -3.98 -12.46 -7.02
N PHE A 214 -4.80 -13.44 -6.63
CA PHE A 214 -4.89 -13.90 -5.26
C PHE A 214 -5.46 -15.32 -5.18
N THR A 215 -4.73 -16.25 -4.62
CA THR A 215 -5.12 -17.67 -4.62
C THR A 215 -6.34 -17.98 -3.75
N GLY A 216 -6.53 -17.26 -2.65
CA GLY A 216 -7.51 -17.65 -1.64
C GLY A 216 -7.09 -18.86 -0.81
N SER A 217 -8.00 -19.41 -0.01
CA SER A 217 -7.72 -20.55 0.86
C SER A 217 -8.44 -21.84 0.44
N ASN A 218 -9.20 -21.83 -0.65
CA ASN A 218 -10.02 -22.94 -1.09
C ASN A 218 -9.20 -24.17 -1.51
N GLN A 219 -9.78 -25.34 -1.37
CA GLN A 219 -9.32 -26.60 -1.98
C GLN A 219 -7.88 -26.99 -1.60
N ASN A 220 -7.47 -26.77 -0.36
CA ASN A 220 -6.12 -27.08 0.13
C ASN A 220 -4.99 -26.31 -0.60
N ARG A 221 -5.32 -25.25 -1.30
CA ARG A 221 -4.33 -24.40 -1.96
C ARG A 221 -3.53 -23.59 -0.94
N ARG A 222 -2.25 -23.43 -1.22
CA ARG A 222 -1.40 -22.52 -0.44
C ARG A 222 -1.79 -21.08 -0.74
N TYR A 223 -1.79 -20.26 0.29
CA TYR A 223 -1.94 -18.84 0.14
C TYR A 223 -0.78 -18.26 -0.65
N THR A 224 -1.08 -17.54 -1.73
CA THR A 224 -0.13 -16.70 -2.47
C THR A 224 -0.86 -15.51 -3.09
N PRO A 225 -0.32 -14.28 -2.96
CA PRO A 225 -0.88 -13.11 -3.60
C PRO A 225 -0.53 -12.98 -5.09
N PHE A 226 0.29 -13.90 -5.61
CA PHE A 226 0.83 -13.85 -6.98
C PHE A 226 0.48 -15.12 -7.76
N THR A 227 -0.77 -15.54 -7.72
CA THR A 227 -1.20 -16.76 -8.42
C THR A 227 -0.76 -16.79 -9.88
N ASN A 228 -0.95 -15.70 -10.62
CA ASN A 228 -0.49 -15.63 -12.02
C ASN A 228 1.00 -15.96 -12.17
N ASN A 229 1.84 -15.38 -11.32
CA ASN A 229 3.28 -15.46 -11.48
C ASN A 229 3.87 -16.73 -10.86
N VAL A 230 3.31 -17.19 -9.73
CA VAL A 230 3.88 -18.27 -8.92
C VAL A 230 3.30 -19.62 -9.29
N GLU A 231 1.99 -19.72 -9.51
CA GLU A 231 1.29 -20.96 -9.79
C GLU A 231 1.17 -21.20 -11.30
N GLU A 232 0.81 -20.18 -12.06
CA GLU A 232 0.57 -20.28 -13.51
C GLU A 232 1.79 -19.87 -14.33
N LEU A 233 2.89 -19.50 -13.67
CA LEU A 233 4.17 -19.14 -14.28
C LEU A 233 4.07 -18.02 -15.33
N ILE A 234 3.05 -17.17 -15.22
CA ILE A 234 2.89 -16.03 -16.11
C ILE A 234 3.95 -14.99 -15.76
N PRO A 235 4.66 -14.45 -16.75
CA PRO A 235 5.74 -13.50 -16.51
C PRO A 235 5.29 -12.25 -15.75
N PHE A 236 6.18 -11.70 -14.92
CA PHE A 236 6.00 -10.39 -14.31
C PHE A 236 5.96 -9.29 -15.37
N ARG A 237 5.28 -8.19 -15.07
CA ARG A 237 5.21 -7.03 -15.97
C ARG A 237 6.47 -6.17 -15.89
N THR A 238 7.60 -6.77 -16.18
CA THR A 238 8.92 -6.16 -16.27
C THR A 238 9.47 -6.39 -17.67
N LEU A 239 10.49 -5.66 -18.07
CA LEU A 239 11.11 -5.84 -19.39
C LEU A 239 11.63 -7.27 -19.61
N THR A 240 12.03 -7.97 -18.56
CA THR A 240 12.54 -9.34 -18.61
C THR A 240 11.50 -10.40 -18.30
N GLY A 241 10.30 -10.02 -17.84
CA GLY A 241 9.29 -10.93 -17.33
C GLY A 241 9.61 -11.59 -15.99
N ARG A 242 10.72 -11.22 -15.38
CA ARG A 242 11.23 -11.80 -14.13
C ARG A 242 11.23 -10.78 -13.01
N GLN A 243 11.26 -11.23 -11.77
CA GLN A 243 11.58 -10.37 -10.65
C GLN A 243 13.01 -9.85 -10.81
N HIS A 244 13.19 -8.56 -10.56
CA HIS A 244 14.50 -7.93 -10.66
C HIS A 244 15.19 -7.94 -9.29
N PHE A 245 16.30 -8.63 -9.20
CA PHE A 245 17.24 -8.51 -8.09
C PHE A 245 18.35 -7.49 -8.39
N TYR A 246 18.47 -7.09 -9.64
CA TYR A 246 19.36 -6.05 -10.11
C TYR A 246 18.53 -4.92 -10.74
N MET A 247 18.72 -3.70 -10.26
CA MET A 247 18.03 -2.52 -10.77
C MET A 247 18.98 -1.77 -11.71
N ASP A 248 18.79 -1.97 -13.00
CA ASP A 248 19.58 -1.30 -14.04
C ASP A 248 19.06 0.12 -14.26
N HIS A 249 19.23 0.95 -13.25
CA HIS A 249 18.90 2.36 -13.28
C HIS A 249 20.17 3.18 -13.07
N GLU A 250 20.42 4.18 -13.90
CA GLU A 250 21.66 4.95 -13.91
C GLU A 250 22.05 5.48 -12.53
N VAL A 251 21.14 6.18 -11.85
CA VAL A 251 21.36 6.70 -10.50
C VAL A 251 21.68 5.59 -9.51
N MET A 252 20.94 4.49 -9.54
CA MET A 252 21.17 3.35 -8.63
C MET A 252 22.52 2.69 -8.88
N ARG A 253 22.95 2.62 -10.13
CA ARG A 253 24.27 2.09 -10.49
C ARG A 253 25.41 2.99 -10.00
N GLU A 254 25.27 4.30 -10.17
CA GLU A 254 26.27 5.27 -9.69
C GLU A 254 26.44 5.25 -8.16
N PHE A 255 25.36 5.09 -7.42
CA PHE A 255 25.41 4.91 -5.97
C PHE A 255 25.84 3.50 -5.53
N GLY A 256 26.02 2.58 -6.48
CA GLY A 256 26.32 1.18 -6.18
C GLY A 256 25.17 0.46 -5.46
N GLU A 257 23.94 0.90 -5.67
CA GLU A 257 22.71 0.39 -5.06
C GLU A 257 21.89 -0.46 -6.05
N ALA A 258 22.43 -0.74 -7.23
CA ALA A 258 21.73 -1.49 -8.27
C ALA A 258 21.40 -2.94 -7.85
N GLN A 259 22.12 -3.50 -6.91
CA GLN A 259 21.84 -4.77 -6.29
C GLN A 259 21.84 -4.65 -4.78
N ALA A 260 20.90 -5.34 -4.14
CA ALA A 260 20.89 -5.45 -2.68
C ALA A 260 22.10 -6.27 -2.22
N VAL A 261 23.07 -5.58 -1.64
CA VAL A 261 24.30 -6.16 -1.10
C VAL A 261 24.46 -5.75 0.35
N TYR A 262 25.09 -6.62 1.13
CA TYR A 262 25.42 -6.25 2.50
C TYR A 262 26.42 -5.08 2.50
N ARG A 263 26.09 -4.05 3.26
CA ARG A 263 26.99 -2.94 3.59
C ARG A 263 27.12 -2.85 5.11
N PRO A 264 28.34 -2.65 5.62
CA PRO A 264 28.51 -2.43 7.05
C PRO A 264 27.74 -1.19 7.48
N ILE A 265 27.21 -1.22 8.70
CA ILE A 265 26.59 -0.06 9.32
C ILE A 265 27.64 1.04 9.41
N LEU A 266 27.26 2.27 9.11
CA LEU A 266 28.14 3.43 9.26
C LEU A 266 28.66 3.48 10.70
N ASP A 267 29.97 3.59 10.82
CA ASP A 267 30.65 3.66 12.10
C ASP A 267 30.56 5.07 12.69
N PHE A 268 29.90 5.19 13.81
CA PHE A 268 29.74 6.46 14.51
C PHE A 268 30.70 6.66 15.69
N ARG A 269 31.62 5.73 15.93
CA ARG A 269 32.60 5.78 17.02
C ARG A 269 33.37 7.10 17.15
N PRO A 270 33.64 7.86 16.10
CA PRO A 270 34.35 9.14 16.25
C PRO A 270 33.52 10.29 16.80
N MET A 271 32.22 10.07 17.08
CA MET A 271 31.36 11.22 17.36
C MET A 271 31.51 11.79 18.74
N ASN A 272 32.08 11.03 19.70
CA ASN A 272 32.32 11.59 21.01
C ASN A 272 33.52 11.03 21.74
N LYS A 273 34.38 11.93 22.05
CA LYS A 273 35.12 11.86 23.29
C LYS A 273 34.22 12.52 24.34
N SER A 274 33.87 11.75 25.35
CA SER A 274 33.08 12.10 26.51
C SER A 274 33.02 13.61 26.81
N LEU A 275 31.81 14.10 26.91
CA LEU A 275 31.51 15.46 27.31
C LEU A 275 31.93 15.74 28.75
N ASN A 276 32.82 15.31 29.41
CA ASN A 276 33.36 15.72 30.73
C ASN A 276 33.88 14.57 31.65
N GLY A 277 34.16 13.38 31.15
CA GLY A 277 34.88 12.36 31.95
C GLY A 277 34.12 11.69 33.10
N THR A 278 32.92 12.15 33.39
CA THR A 278 32.09 11.65 34.51
C THR A 278 30.87 10.84 34.09
N GLN A 279 30.48 10.95 32.82
CA GLN A 279 29.35 10.20 32.31
C GLN A 279 29.82 8.89 31.68
N LYS A 280 29.11 7.81 31.99
CA LYS A 280 29.32 6.52 31.36
C LYS A 280 28.57 6.45 30.05
N GLU A 281 29.21 5.89 29.05
CA GLU A 281 28.74 5.82 27.69
C GLU A 281 28.98 4.42 27.13
N ILE A 282 28.03 3.94 26.31
CA ILE A 282 28.12 2.66 25.61
C ILE A 282 27.58 2.83 24.18
N THR A 283 28.21 2.15 23.23
CA THR A 283 27.75 2.15 21.84
C THR A 283 26.95 0.89 21.57
N LEU A 284 25.69 1.05 21.17
CA LEU A 284 24.74 -0.05 20.95
C LEU A 284 24.10 0.03 19.56
N LYS A 285 23.64 -1.12 19.06
CA LYS A 285 22.82 -1.17 17.85
C LYS A 285 21.41 -0.71 18.18
N TYR A 286 20.93 0.31 17.47
CA TYR A 286 19.60 0.84 17.67
C TYR A 286 18.61 0.23 16.69
N LEU A 287 17.51 -0.28 17.20
CA LEU A 287 16.42 -0.90 16.44
C LEU A 287 15.11 -0.15 16.66
N THR A 288 14.29 -0.08 15.63
CA THR A 288 12.99 0.61 15.65
C THR A 288 11.83 -0.33 15.31
N PRO A 289 11.50 -1.31 16.15
CA PRO A 289 10.41 -2.24 15.88
C PRO A 289 9.04 -1.59 16.03
N HIS A 290 8.03 -2.26 15.48
CA HIS A 290 6.63 -1.90 15.70
C HIS A 290 6.21 -2.13 17.15
N ASN A 291 5.31 -1.27 17.64
CA ASN A 291 4.66 -1.48 18.93
C ASN A 291 3.51 -2.50 18.76
N LYS A 292 3.34 -3.35 19.76
CA LYS A 292 2.23 -4.31 19.80
C LYS A 292 0.86 -3.63 19.96
N TRP A 293 0.82 -2.50 20.67
CA TRP A 293 -0.41 -1.86 21.16
C TRP A 293 -0.79 -0.61 20.39
N SER A 294 -0.05 -0.29 19.35
CA SER A 294 -0.33 0.87 18.50
C SER A 294 -0.12 0.52 17.03
N THR A 295 -0.77 1.28 16.15
CA THR A 295 -0.56 1.19 14.70
C THR A 295 0.10 2.49 14.28
N HIS A 296 1.41 2.46 14.09
CA HIS A 296 2.21 3.68 13.86
C HIS A 296 1.97 4.71 14.96
N SER A 297 1.49 5.89 14.63
CA SER A 297 1.15 6.93 15.60
C SER A 297 -0.26 6.82 16.19
N MET A 298 -1.08 5.88 15.74
CA MET A 298 -2.44 5.70 16.25
C MET A 298 -2.42 5.08 17.65
N TYR A 299 -3.34 5.51 18.49
CA TYR A 299 -3.53 5.08 19.90
C TYR A 299 -2.47 5.57 20.89
N PHE A 300 -1.54 6.44 20.51
CA PHE A 300 -0.59 7.04 21.45
C PHE A 300 -1.23 8.06 22.41
N ASP A 301 -2.39 8.54 22.09
CA ASP A 301 -3.22 9.39 22.94
C ASP A 301 -4.22 8.61 23.83
N ALA A 302 -4.36 7.31 23.58
CA ALA A 302 -5.22 6.44 24.37
C ALA A 302 -4.52 6.04 25.68
N GLN A 303 -4.99 6.59 26.81
CA GLN A 303 -4.36 6.34 28.13
C GLN A 303 -4.25 4.85 28.48
N GLN A 304 -5.25 4.03 28.13
CA GLN A 304 -5.21 2.59 28.36
C GLN A 304 -4.08 1.92 27.59
N MET A 305 -3.83 2.32 26.35
CA MET A 305 -2.72 1.82 25.54
C MET A 305 -1.39 2.26 26.11
N LEU A 306 -1.25 3.53 26.50
CA LEU A 306 -0.05 4.05 27.13
C LEU A 306 0.30 3.27 28.42
N THR A 307 -0.70 2.91 29.21
CA THR A 307 -0.51 2.11 30.42
C THR A 307 0.01 0.70 30.11
N MET A 308 -0.50 0.06 29.05
CA MET A 308 -0.12 -1.30 28.68
C MET A 308 1.33 -1.43 28.20
N PHE A 309 1.93 -0.39 27.63
CA PHE A 309 3.33 -0.43 27.18
C PHE A 309 4.25 0.60 27.87
N ARG A 310 3.92 0.97 29.08
CA ARG A 310 4.63 1.93 29.94
C ARG A 310 4.60 3.39 29.48
N GLY A 311 3.81 3.73 28.48
CA GLY A 311 3.59 5.08 28.03
C GLY A 311 4.83 5.91 27.69
N GLY A 312 4.66 6.87 26.80
CA GLY A 312 5.72 7.79 26.43
C GLY A 312 6.88 7.13 25.70
N GLN A 313 7.92 7.90 25.54
CA GLN A 313 9.12 7.52 24.81
C GLN A 313 10.04 6.69 25.71
N SER A 314 10.08 5.38 25.49
CA SER A 314 10.92 4.47 26.27
C SER A 314 11.87 3.70 25.35
N VAL A 315 13.09 3.48 25.83
CA VAL A 315 14.10 2.65 25.17
C VAL A 315 14.35 1.39 25.99
N TRP A 316 14.36 0.26 25.31
CA TRP A 316 14.57 -1.04 25.93
C TRP A 316 16.04 -1.44 25.79
N MET A 317 16.65 -1.86 26.88
CA MET A 317 18.06 -2.17 27.01
C MET A 317 18.26 -3.49 27.76
N SER A 318 19.36 -4.19 27.46
CA SER A 318 19.71 -5.39 28.22
C SER A 318 20.15 -5.06 29.63
N GLU A 319 19.94 -6.01 30.56
CA GLU A 319 20.42 -5.90 31.96
C GLU A 319 21.94 -5.69 32.01
N LYS A 320 22.69 -6.34 31.13
CA LYS A 320 24.17 -6.26 31.13
C LYS A 320 24.63 -4.88 30.64
N ASP A 321 24.07 -4.36 29.57
CA ASP A 321 24.41 -3.05 29.07
C ASP A 321 24.01 -1.94 30.05
N ALA A 322 22.84 -2.06 30.68
CA ALA A 322 22.38 -1.17 31.73
C ALA A 322 23.33 -1.14 32.93
N ALA A 323 23.77 -2.31 33.41
CA ALA A 323 24.73 -2.41 34.49
C ALA A 323 26.10 -1.80 34.15
N GLU A 324 26.55 -1.92 32.89
CA GLU A 324 27.81 -1.36 32.41
C GLU A 324 27.86 0.16 32.55
N ILE A 325 26.77 0.84 32.22
CA ILE A 325 26.67 2.28 32.35
C ILE A 325 26.07 2.75 33.68
N GLY A 326 25.63 1.80 34.52
CA GLY A 326 25.14 2.07 35.88
C GLY A 326 23.74 2.68 35.92
N VAL A 327 22.88 2.36 34.94
CA VAL A 327 21.47 2.77 34.91
C VAL A 327 20.55 1.62 35.40
N VAL A 328 19.40 1.99 35.93
CA VAL A 328 18.36 1.08 36.37
C VAL A 328 17.05 1.36 35.63
N ASP A 329 16.09 0.43 35.80
CA ASP A 329 14.78 0.57 35.15
C ASP A 329 14.11 1.92 35.49
N ASN A 330 13.60 2.62 34.53
CA ASN A 330 13.01 3.98 34.56
C ASN A 330 13.97 5.17 34.68
N ASP A 331 15.29 4.95 34.70
CA ASP A 331 16.22 6.07 34.59
C ASP A 331 16.09 6.77 33.24
N TRP A 332 16.49 8.02 33.19
CA TRP A 332 16.59 8.80 31.96
C TRP A 332 18.00 8.70 31.39
N ILE A 333 18.08 8.44 30.10
CA ILE A 333 19.32 8.42 29.33
C ILE A 333 19.19 9.26 28.07
N GLU A 334 20.32 9.65 27.53
CA GLU A 334 20.42 10.27 26.22
C GLU A 334 20.90 9.23 25.20
N LEU A 335 20.14 9.10 24.10
CA LEU A 335 20.55 8.38 22.91
C LEU A 335 20.97 9.41 21.87
N TYR A 336 22.17 9.29 21.37
CA TYR A 336 22.69 10.27 20.43
C TYR A 336 23.47 9.65 19.29
N ASN A 337 23.49 10.36 18.18
CA ASN A 337 24.34 10.10 17.05
C ASN A 337 24.65 11.44 16.33
N ARG A 338 25.36 11.40 15.19
CA ARG A 338 25.69 12.62 14.44
C ARG A 338 24.49 13.46 13.99
N ASN A 339 23.29 12.90 13.95
CA ASN A 339 22.09 13.57 13.45
C ASN A 339 21.29 14.24 14.58
N GLY A 340 21.50 13.83 15.83
CA GLY A 340 20.78 14.40 16.95
C GLY A 340 20.87 13.57 18.23
N VAL A 341 20.14 14.06 19.23
CA VAL A 341 20.01 13.44 20.55
C VAL A 341 18.54 13.30 20.92
N VAL A 342 18.21 12.21 21.62
CA VAL A 342 16.88 11.97 22.16
C VAL A 342 16.99 11.52 23.60
N ALA A 343 16.23 12.17 24.50
CA ALA A 343 16.11 11.73 25.89
C ALA A 343 14.98 10.70 26.02
N SER A 344 15.27 9.61 26.71
CA SER A 344 14.31 8.52 26.87
C SER A 344 14.42 7.85 28.23
N ARG A 345 13.31 7.29 28.69
CA ARG A 345 13.32 6.41 29.88
C ARG A 345 13.78 5.01 29.47
N VAL A 346 14.63 4.42 30.29
CA VAL A 346 15.09 3.06 30.08
C VAL A 346 14.10 2.04 30.62
N VAL A 347 13.85 1.01 29.84
CA VAL A 347 13.24 -0.24 30.27
C VAL A 347 14.32 -1.30 30.26
N VAL A 348 14.76 -1.71 31.45
CA VAL A 348 15.77 -2.78 31.60
C VAL A 348 15.09 -4.14 31.49
N SER A 349 15.52 -4.99 30.57
CA SER A 349 14.85 -6.26 30.32
C SER A 349 15.79 -7.37 29.83
N PRO A 350 15.63 -8.59 30.33
CA PRO A 350 16.36 -9.76 29.83
C PRO A 350 15.97 -10.18 28.42
N ARG A 351 14.91 -9.57 27.86
CA ARG A 351 14.44 -9.84 26.49
C ARG A 351 15.31 -9.19 25.42
N ILE A 352 16.15 -8.25 25.80
CA ILE A 352 17.01 -7.51 24.88
C ILE A 352 18.40 -8.14 24.89
N PRO A 353 18.93 -8.53 23.73
CA PRO A 353 20.29 -9.04 23.66
C PRO A 353 21.31 -7.94 23.96
N GLN A 354 22.39 -8.32 24.62
CA GLN A 354 23.53 -7.43 24.88
C GLN A 354 24.04 -6.82 23.57
N GLY A 355 24.40 -5.54 23.59
CA GLY A 355 24.88 -4.81 22.44
C GLY A 355 23.78 -4.20 21.56
N SER A 356 22.52 -4.26 22.03
CA SER A 356 21.38 -3.71 21.29
C SER A 356 20.44 -2.95 22.20
N VAL A 357 19.81 -1.92 21.64
CA VAL A 357 18.66 -1.21 22.22
C VAL A 357 17.55 -1.10 21.20
N PHE A 358 16.33 -1.02 21.66
CA PHE A 358 15.24 -0.66 20.75
C PHE A 358 14.29 0.37 21.36
N MET A 359 13.72 1.16 20.49
CA MET A 359 12.61 2.05 20.77
C MET A 359 11.50 1.77 19.75
N HIS A 360 10.27 1.65 20.21
CA HIS A 360 9.15 1.53 19.28
C HIS A 360 9.08 2.76 18.38
N HIS A 361 8.91 2.55 17.07
CA HIS A 361 8.81 3.66 16.13
C HIS A 361 7.50 4.45 16.31
N ALA A 362 7.42 5.63 15.67
CA ALA A 362 6.25 6.52 15.69
C ALA A 362 5.86 6.99 17.11
N GLN A 363 6.86 7.25 17.95
CA GLN A 363 6.66 7.86 19.26
C GLN A 363 6.23 9.33 19.13
N ASP A 364 5.68 9.89 20.22
CA ASP A 364 5.32 11.29 20.28
C ASP A 364 6.52 12.21 20.00
N ARG A 365 6.26 13.30 19.30
CA ARG A 365 7.30 14.27 18.94
C ARG A 365 7.72 15.13 20.14
N HIS A 366 6.84 15.27 21.11
CA HIS A 366 7.06 16.08 22.30
C HIS A 366 6.92 15.22 23.54
N ILE A 367 7.94 15.21 24.37
CA ILE A 367 7.91 14.60 25.67
C ILE A 367 8.37 15.62 26.71
N ASN A 368 7.73 15.61 27.86
CA ASN A 368 8.17 16.43 28.98
C ASN A 368 9.25 15.68 29.77
N VAL A 369 10.49 16.10 29.65
CA VAL A 369 11.61 15.51 30.37
C VAL A 369 11.74 16.19 31.74
N PRO A 370 11.57 15.48 32.86
CA PRO A 370 11.67 16.08 34.17
C PRO A 370 13.02 16.77 34.39
N GLY A 371 12.98 18.01 34.89
CA GLY A 371 14.17 18.80 35.14
C GLY A 371 14.86 19.38 33.91
N SER A 372 14.34 19.17 32.71
CA SER A 372 14.84 19.71 31.46
C SER A 372 14.03 20.94 31.03
N LYS A 373 14.69 21.85 30.30
CA LYS A 373 14.02 22.94 29.57
C LYS A 373 13.69 22.54 28.13
N ILE A 374 14.01 21.31 27.75
CA ILE A 374 13.77 20.75 26.41
C ILE A 374 12.46 19.97 26.48
N SER A 375 11.54 20.32 25.63
CA SER A 375 10.24 19.61 25.45
C SER A 375 10.14 19.02 24.07
#